data_afc74ca0d8c8c77320c0659bbbf930f6
#
_entry.id   afc74ca0d8c8c77320c0659bbbf930f6
#
_cell.length_a   1.000
_cell.length_b   1.000
_cell.length_c   1.000
_cell.angle_alpha   90.00
_cell.angle_beta   90.00
_cell.angle_gamma   90.00
#
_symmetry.space_group_name_H-M   'P 1'
#
loop_
_entity.id
_entity.type
_entity.pdbx_description
1 polymer ?
#
loop_
_entity_poly.entity_id
_entity_poly.type
_entity_poly.pdbx_seq_one_letter_code
_entity_poly.pdbx_strand_id
1 'polypeptide(L)'
;FPEHRIIRQDAPWQIDFIINEVKVTFFSKGAVAVSFNVGDYTIPYKNINICEADVISVLKMASIAQRNTIRDYYDLYYLAKYHMSLLEIIERTKTLIPNLSPITYSETLVYTEDIDEATIAEHLQPTEIVTKEQIADFFTNELIKIKGEI
;
A
#
# COMPACT_ATOMS: atom_id res chain seq x y z
N PHE A 1 7.91 13.59 -22.99
CA PHE A 1 8.45 14.19 -21.76
C PHE A 1 9.85 14.72 -22.08
N PRO A 2 10.18 15.99 -21.79
CA PRO A 2 11.43 16.62 -22.24
C PRO A 2 12.68 15.99 -21.60
N GLU A 3 12.62 15.59 -20.36
CA GLU A 3 13.72 14.93 -19.67
C GLU A 3 13.21 13.65 -19.00
N HIS A 4 13.60 12.51 -19.57
CA HIS A 4 13.26 11.22 -18.98
C HIS A 4 14.40 10.22 -19.18
N ARG A 5 14.53 9.30 -18.24
CA ARG A 5 15.49 8.19 -18.29
C ARG A 5 14.80 6.91 -17.85
N ILE A 6 14.91 5.85 -18.65
CA ILE A 6 14.50 4.51 -18.25
C ILE A 6 15.54 3.96 -17.27
N ILE A 7 15.13 3.52 -16.09
CA ILE A 7 16.00 2.95 -15.07
C ILE A 7 15.79 1.45 -14.86
N ARG A 8 14.63 0.93 -15.32
CA ARG A 8 14.30 -0.49 -15.27
C ARG A 8 13.37 -0.88 -16.39
N GLN A 9 13.72 -1.90 -17.14
CA GLN A 9 12.89 -2.52 -18.20
C GLN A 9 13.21 -4.02 -18.32
N ASP A 10 13.53 -4.66 -17.21
CA ASP A 10 13.92 -6.06 -17.13
C ASP A 10 12.72 -7.02 -17.07
N ALA A 11 11.51 -6.51 -16.88
CA ALA A 11 10.29 -7.28 -16.85
C ALA A 11 9.28 -6.77 -17.89
N PRO A 12 8.58 -7.65 -18.62
CA PRO A 12 7.61 -7.24 -19.65
C PRO A 12 6.36 -6.55 -19.09
N TRP A 13 6.18 -6.58 -17.78
CA TRP A 13 5.03 -6.05 -17.07
C TRP A 13 5.34 -4.77 -16.27
N GLN A 14 6.61 -4.32 -16.23
CA GLN A 14 7.00 -3.14 -15.46
C GLN A 14 8.05 -2.33 -16.22
N ILE A 15 7.87 -1.01 -16.27
CA ILE A 15 8.87 -0.06 -16.71
C ILE A 15 8.97 1.07 -15.69
N ASP A 16 10.18 1.37 -15.24
CA ASP A 16 10.50 2.47 -14.32
C ASP A 16 11.21 3.60 -15.08
N PHE A 17 10.74 4.80 -14.87
CA PHE A 17 11.32 6.03 -15.39
C PHE A 17 11.74 6.96 -14.26
N ILE A 18 12.72 7.80 -14.53
CA ILE A 18 12.88 9.10 -13.87
C ILE A 18 12.40 10.18 -14.83
N ILE A 19 11.44 10.97 -14.41
CA ILE A 19 10.87 12.10 -15.17
C ILE A 19 10.96 13.33 -14.26
N ASN A 20 11.76 14.33 -14.62
CA ASN A 20 12.00 15.53 -13.80
C ASN A 20 12.35 15.16 -12.35
N GLU A 21 13.34 14.30 -12.16
CA GLU A 21 13.82 13.80 -10.86
C GLU A 21 12.80 12.93 -10.08
N VAL A 22 11.59 12.70 -10.62
CA VAL A 22 10.56 11.86 -9.99
C VAL A 22 10.57 10.46 -10.59
N LYS A 23 10.61 9.44 -9.74
CA LYS A 23 10.44 8.06 -10.16
C LYS A 23 8.98 7.78 -10.51
N VAL A 24 8.74 7.34 -11.73
CA VAL A 24 7.42 6.92 -12.24
C VAL A 24 7.50 5.48 -12.71
N THR A 25 6.64 4.63 -12.16
CA THR A 25 6.55 3.22 -12.54
C THR A 25 5.25 2.96 -13.30
N PHE A 26 5.36 2.34 -14.46
CA PHE A 26 4.21 1.84 -15.22
C PHE A 26 4.14 0.32 -15.08
N PHE A 27 2.96 -0.15 -14.69
CA PHE A 27 2.65 -1.58 -14.64
C PHE A 27 1.66 -1.96 -15.75
N SER A 28 1.87 -3.12 -16.37
CA SER A 28 0.85 -3.70 -17.24
C SER A 28 -0.32 -4.26 -16.43
N LYS A 29 -1.47 -4.39 -17.06
CA LYS A 29 -2.65 -5.05 -16.48
C LYS A 29 -2.26 -6.47 -16.04
N GLY A 30 -2.51 -6.81 -14.77
CA GLY A 30 -2.18 -8.11 -14.18
C GLY A 30 -0.82 -8.17 -13.47
N ALA A 31 -0.02 -7.09 -13.49
CA ALA A 31 1.20 -7.00 -12.67
C ALA A 31 0.90 -6.96 -11.16
N VAL A 32 -0.29 -6.49 -10.79
CA VAL A 32 -0.79 -6.51 -9.42
C VAL A 32 -1.70 -7.74 -9.29
N ALA A 33 -1.30 -8.69 -8.45
CA ALA A 33 -2.03 -9.94 -8.23
C ALA A 33 -3.28 -9.73 -7.36
N VAL A 34 -4.27 -9.02 -7.88
CA VAL A 34 -5.58 -8.84 -7.24
C VAL A 34 -6.70 -9.40 -8.11
N SER A 35 -7.79 -9.82 -7.47
CA SER A 35 -8.94 -10.48 -8.13
C SER A 35 -9.90 -9.51 -8.82
N PHE A 36 -9.67 -8.20 -8.74
CA PHE A 36 -10.52 -7.16 -9.31
C PHE A 36 -9.78 -6.26 -10.28
N ASN A 37 -10.52 -5.51 -11.09
CA ASN A 37 -9.93 -4.52 -12.00
C ASN A 37 -9.85 -3.16 -11.28
N VAL A 38 -8.65 -2.70 -10.99
CA VAL A 38 -8.41 -1.40 -10.32
C VAL A 38 -9.02 -0.22 -11.08
N GLY A 39 -9.11 -0.31 -12.41
CA GLY A 39 -9.72 0.73 -13.24
C GLY A 39 -11.20 1.01 -12.96
N ASP A 40 -11.92 0.04 -12.37
CA ASP A 40 -13.34 0.20 -12.01
C ASP A 40 -13.54 1.05 -10.75
N TYR A 41 -12.45 1.37 -10.04
CA TYR A 41 -12.42 2.10 -8.77
C TYR A 41 -11.55 3.35 -8.91
N THR A 42 -11.87 4.19 -9.86
CA THR A 42 -11.09 5.39 -10.14
C THR A 42 -12.00 6.59 -10.32
N ILE A 43 -11.49 7.75 -9.93
CA ILE A 43 -12.11 9.05 -10.17
C ILE A 43 -11.35 9.81 -11.26
N PRO A 44 -12.02 10.49 -12.17
CA PRO A 44 -11.38 11.29 -13.20
C PRO A 44 -10.69 12.53 -12.61
N TYR A 45 -9.45 12.77 -12.97
CA TYR A 45 -8.71 13.97 -12.63
C TYR A 45 -7.96 14.48 -13.86
N LYS A 46 -8.41 15.59 -14.44
CA LYS A 46 -7.88 16.12 -15.71
C LYS A 46 -7.94 15.03 -16.81
N ASN A 47 -6.79 14.61 -17.32
CA ASN A 47 -6.65 13.61 -18.38
C ASN A 47 -6.16 12.23 -17.87
N ILE A 48 -6.23 12.00 -16.56
CA ILE A 48 -5.88 10.72 -15.93
C ILE A 48 -7.02 10.26 -15.02
N ASN A 49 -7.02 8.97 -14.69
CA ASN A 49 -7.86 8.40 -13.64
C ASN A 49 -7.00 8.15 -12.39
N ILE A 50 -7.50 8.57 -11.23
CA ILE A 50 -6.84 8.38 -9.95
C ILE A 50 -7.58 7.29 -9.19
N CYS A 51 -6.87 6.29 -8.68
CA CYS A 51 -7.43 5.23 -7.85
C CYS A 51 -7.99 5.81 -6.55
N GLU A 52 -9.15 5.33 -6.14
CA GLU A 52 -9.80 5.72 -4.88
C GLU A 52 -8.96 5.29 -3.66
N ALA A 53 -8.96 6.11 -2.60
CA ALA A 53 -8.10 5.89 -1.43
C ALA A 53 -8.40 4.57 -0.69
N ASP A 54 -9.68 4.17 -0.64
CA ASP A 54 -10.10 2.91 -0.06
C ASP A 54 -9.52 1.70 -0.82
N VAL A 55 -9.48 1.79 -2.15
CA VAL A 55 -8.87 0.74 -2.99
C VAL A 55 -7.35 0.76 -2.90
N ILE A 56 -6.72 1.93 -2.77
CA ILE A 56 -5.28 2.01 -2.48
C ILE A 56 -4.97 1.30 -1.16
N SER A 57 -5.77 1.48 -0.11
CA SER A 57 -5.56 0.80 1.17
C SER A 57 -5.68 -0.73 1.05
N VAL A 58 -6.63 -1.23 0.25
CA VAL A 58 -6.76 -2.67 -0.07
C VAL A 58 -5.52 -3.20 -0.80
N LEU A 59 -5.00 -2.45 -1.78
CA LEU A 59 -3.77 -2.82 -2.50
C LEU A 59 -2.56 -2.84 -1.56
N LYS A 60 -2.47 -1.91 -0.60
CA LYS A 60 -1.41 -1.90 0.43
C LYS A 60 -1.55 -3.08 1.38
N MET A 61 -2.77 -3.43 1.80
CA MET A 61 -3.03 -4.63 2.60
C MET A 61 -2.57 -5.90 1.88
N ALA A 62 -2.89 -6.04 0.60
CA ALA A 62 -2.44 -7.17 -0.22
C ALA A 62 -0.90 -7.19 -0.39
N SER A 63 -0.28 -6.02 -0.52
CA SER A 63 1.18 -5.91 -0.65
C SER A 63 1.90 -6.34 0.64
N ILE A 64 1.43 -5.89 1.80
CA ILE A 64 1.98 -6.27 3.10
C ILE A 64 1.90 -7.78 3.32
N ALA A 65 0.80 -8.42 2.91
CA ALA A 65 0.64 -9.87 3.02
C ALA A 65 1.61 -10.67 2.11
N GLN A 66 2.23 -10.03 1.13
CA GLN A 66 3.15 -10.67 0.17
C GLN A 66 4.62 -10.28 0.38
N ARG A 67 4.87 -9.08 0.88
CA ARG A 67 6.21 -8.52 1.03
C ARG A 67 6.26 -7.53 2.19
N ASN A 68 7.27 -7.63 3.03
CA ASN A 68 7.44 -6.77 4.20
C ASN A 68 8.27 -5.52 3.85
N THR A 69 7.64 -4.52 3.21
CA THR A 69 8.32 -3.26 2.93
C THR A 69 7.77 -2.13 3.80
N ILE A 70 8.66 -1.38 4.45
CA ILE A 70 8.27 -0.28 5.33
C ILE A 70 7.39 0.76 4.64
N ARG A 71 7.56 0.99 3.34
CA ARG A 71 6.72 1.93 2.57
C ARG A 71 5.26 1.52 2.54
N ASP A 72 4.98 0.23 2.32
CA ASP A 72 3.61 -0.27 2.29
C ASP A 72 2.95 -0.16 3.66
N TYR A 73 3.72 -0.41 4.75
CA TYR A 73 3.26 -0.19 6.12
C TYR A 73 3.00 1.27 6.43
N TYR A 74 3.91 2.16 6.05
CA TYR A 74 3.74 3.59 6.26
C TYR A 74 2.52 4.12 5.52
N ASP A 75 2.35 3.76 4.25
CA ASP A 75 1.21 4.18 3.45
C ASP A 75 -0.11 3.70 4.07
N LEU A 76 -0.17 2.44 4.50
CA LEU A 76 -1.36 1.90 5.15
C LEU A 76 -1.63 2.54 6.51
N TYR A 77 -0.58 2.77 7.33
CA TYR A 77 -0.67 3.50 8.59
C TYR A 77 -1.25 4.90 8.37
N TYR A 78 -0.73 5.64 7.39
CA TYR A 78 -1.20 6.98 7.08
C TYR A 78 -2.67 6.99 6.66
N LEU A 79 -3.06 6.07 5.79
CA LEU A 79 -4.46 5.90 5.36
C LEU A 79 -5.36 5.54 6.55
N ALA A 80 -4.95 4.61 7.39
CA ALA A 80 -5.73 4.16 8.56
C ALA A 80 -5.84 5.23 9.65
N LYS A 81 -4.84 6.10 9.78
CA LYS A 81 -4.83 7.16 10.79
C LYS A 81 -5.64 8.38 10.38
N TYR A 82 -5.65 8.75 9.09
CA TYR A 82 -6.13 10.05 8.64
C TYR A 82 -7.30 10.02 7.67
N HIS A 83 -7.59 8.89 7.04
CA HIS A 83 -8.57 8.82 5.95
C HIS A 83 -9.73 7.85 6.21
N MET A 84 -9.48 6.71 6.83
CA MET A 84 -10.49 5.68 7.08
C MET A 84 -10.06 4.77 8.23
N SER A 85 -11.00 4.18 8.94
CA SER A 85 -10.68 3.24 10.03
C SER A 85 -10.04 1.95 9.51
N LEU A 86 -9.23 1.30 10.35
CA LEU A 86 -8.68 -0.02 10.02
C LEU A 86 -9.79 -1.05 9.78
N LEU A 87 -10.92 -0.95 10.49
CA LEU A 87 -12.08 -1.82 10.29
C LEU A 87 -12.65 -1.68 8.88
N GLU A 88 -12.85 -0.44 8.39
CA GLU A 88 -13.31 -0.19 7.02
C GLU A 88 -12.34 -0.74 5.98
N ILE A 89 -11.02 -0.60 6.19
CA ILE A 89 -10.00 -1.17 5.32
C ILE A 89 -10.12 -2.71 5.29
N ILE A 90 -10.29 -3.35 6.45
CA ILE A 90 -10.45 -4.80 6.58
C ILE A 90 -11.71 -5.28 5.84
N GLU A 91 -12.85 -4.63 6.05
CA GLU A 91 -14.11 -5.02 5.40
C GLU A 91 -14.04 -4.82 3.88
N ARG A 92 -13.41 -3.73 3.44
CA ARG A 92 -13.18 -3.49 2.02
C ARG A 92 -12.24 -4.54 1.42
N THR A 93 -11.20 -4.92 2.15
CA THR A 93 -10.26 -5.97 1.73
C THR A 93 -10.97 -7.32 1.58
N LYS A 94 -11.79 -7.72 2.55
CA LYS A 94 -12.60 -8.96 2.46
C LYS A 94 -13.51 -8.96 1.23
N THR A 95 -14.09 -7.81 0.90
CA THR A 95 -14.99 -7.67 -0.24
C THR A 95 -14.25 -7.79 -1.58
N LEU A 96 -13.12 -7.12 -1.73
CA LEU A 96 -12.38 -7.04 -2.99
C LEU A 96 -11.39 -8.19 -3.19
N ILE A 97 -10.85 -8.75 -2.11
CA ILE A 97 -9.87 -9.85 -2.12
C ILE A 97 -10.34 -10.95 -1.14
N PRO A 98 -11.42 -11.66 -1.44
CA PRO A 98 -12.03 -12.63 -0.51
C PRO A 98 -11.11 -13.81 -0.17
N ASN A 99 -10.11 -14.07 -0.99
CA ASN A 99 -9.13 -15.15 -0.76
C ASN A 99 -7.94 -14.73 0.14
N LEU A 100 -7.84 -13.47 0.52
CA LEU A 100 -6.81 -13.00 1.44
C LEU A 100 -7.28 -13.27 2.88
N SER A 101 -6.57 -14.18 3.56
CA SER A 101 -6.94 -14.57 4.93
C SER A 101 -6.83 -13.39 5.91
N PRO A 102 -7.89 -13.11 6.69
CA PRO A 102 -7.83 -12.12 7.77
C PRO A 102 -6.70 -12.36 8.77
N ILE A 103 -6.40 -13.61 9.09
CA ILE A 103 -5.30 -13.98 9.99
C ILE A 103 -3.96 -13.52 9.39
N THR A 104 -3.74 -13.81 8.10
CA THR A 104 -2.47 -13.47 7.44
C THR A 104 -2.17 -11.98 7.52
N TYR A 105 -3.11 -11.10 7.14
CA TYR A 105 -2.81 -9.67 7.18
C TYR A 105 -2.82 -9.09 8.60
N SER A 106 -3.59 -9.64 9.55
CA SER A 106 -3.56 -9.19 10.94
C SER A 106 -2.23 -9.51 11.62
N GLU A 107 -1.70 -10.71 11.42
CA GLU A 107 -0.37 -11.09 11.91
C GLU A 107 0.71 -10.22 11.29
N THR A 108 0.65 -10.02 9.97
CA THR A 108 1.63 -9.21 9.24
C THR A 108 1.63 -7.74 9.67
N LEU A 109 0.46 -7.18 10.01
CA LEU A 109 0.35 -5.78 10.47
C LEU A 109 1.08 -5.51 11.79
N VAL A 110 1.22 -6.50 12.66
CA VAL A 110 1.85 -6.33 13.99
C VAL A 110 3.29 -6.86 14.03
N TYR A 111 3.66 -7.71 13.08
CA TYR A 111 5.00 -8.30 13.01
C TYR A 111 5.92 -7.46 12.11
N THR A 112 6.88 -6.77 12.72
CA THR A 112 7.76 -5.82 12.03
C THR A 112 9.24 -6.18 12.10
N GLU A 113 9.60 -7.34 12.68
CA GLU A 113 11.03 -7.70 12.89
C GLU A 113 11.78 -7.84 11.56
N ASP A 114 11.15 -8.38 10.53
CA ASP A 114 11.74 -8.60 9.21
C ASP A 114 11.74 -7.36 8.30
N ILE A 115 11.22 -6.21 8.78
CA ILE A 115 11.15 -4.99 8.00
C ILE A 115 12.50 -4.28 8.02
N ASP A 116 13.10 -4.11 6.84
CA ASP A 116 14.28 -3.28 6.66
C ASP A 116 13.88 -1.80 6.53
N GLU A 117 14.32 -0.99 7.49
CA GLU A 117 14.11 0.46 7.51
C GLU A 117 15.10 1.24 6.64
N ALA A 118 16.18 0.64 6.19
CA ALA A 118 17.21 1.34 5.40
C ALA A 118 16.65 1.94 4.11
N THR A 119 15.56 1.36 3.58
CA THR A 119 14.88 1.85 2.38
C THR A 119 14.01 3.10 2.61
N ILE A 120 13.73 3.49 3.85
CA ILE A 120 12.95 4.72 4.15
C ILE A 120 13.74 5.96 3.72
N ALA A 121 15.02 6.02 4.09
CA ALA A 121 15.84 7.20 3.91
C ALA A 121 16.07 7.57 2.43
N GLU A 122 16.02 6.59 1.53
CA GLU A 122 16.36 6.81 0.13
C GLU A 122 15.18 7.23 -0.76
N HIS A 123 13.94 6.81 -0.42
CA HIS A 123 12.81 6.93 -1.34
C HIS A 123 11.51 7.42 -0.72
N LEU A 124 11.45 7.60 0.60
CA LEU A 124 10.28 8.07 1.30
C LEU A 124 10.54 9.47 1.86
N GLN A 125 9.70 10.43 1.51
CA GLN A 125 9.63 11.74 2.19
C GLN A 125 8.36 11.76 3.05
N PRO A 126 8.39 11.13 4.25
CA PRO A 126 7.19 10.97 5.04
C PRO A 126 6.72 12.31 5.59
N THR A 127 5.42 12.52 5.60
CA THR A 127 4.80 13.71 6.23
C THR A 127 4.98 13.67 7.76
N GLU A 128 5.06 12.47 8.31
CA GLU A 128 5.26 12.20 9.73
C GLU A 128 6.41 11.20 9.90
N ILE A 129 7.35 11.51 10.79
CA ILE A 129 8.45 10.60 11.10
C ILE A 129 7.96 9.63 12.17
N VAL A 130 7.83 8.35 11.80
CA VAL A 130 7.43 7.25 12.68
C VAL A 130 8.34 6.05 12.49
N THR A 131 8.59 5.30 13.56
CA THR A 131 9.33 4.04 13.50
C THR A 131 8.40 2.87 13.15
N LYS A 132 8.96 1.74 12.72
CA LYS A 132 8.18 0.53 12.45
C LYS A 132 7.46 0.01 13.69
N GLU A 133 8.08 0.17 14.89
CA GLU A 133 7.47 -0.20 16.16
C GLU A 133 6.25 0.67 16.47
N GLN A 134 6.32 1.98 16.22
CA GLN A 134 5.18 2.88 16.39
C GLN A 134 4.03 2.55 15.44
N ILE A 135 4.34 2.13 14.21
CA ILE A 135 3.32 1.66 13.25
C ILE A 135 2.69 0.36 13.74
N ALA A 136 3.49 -0.60 14.21
CA ALA A 136 3.01 -1.87 14.77
C ALA A 136 2.13 -1.65 16.01
N ASP A 137 2.53 -0.76 16.91
CA ASP A 137 1.75 -0.38 18.10
C ASP A 137 0.41 0.24 17.70
N PHE A 138 0.39 1.11 16.70
CA PHE A 138 -0.85 1.68 16.17
C PHE A 138 -1.79 0.57 15.68
N PHE A 139 -1.32 -0.32 14.80
CA PHE A 139 -2.15 -1.40 14.29
C PHE A 139 -2.60 -2.39 15.38
N THR A 140 -1.73 -2.69 16.34
CA THR A 140 -2.09 -3.52 17.50
C THR A 140 -3.26 -2.91 18.27
N ASN A 141 -3.19 -1.61 18.56
CA ASN A 141 -4.25 -0.90 19.28
C ASN A 141 -5.57 -0.87 18.48
N GLU A 142 -5.50 -0.64 17.17
CA GLU A 142 -6.69 -0.65 16.30
C GLU A 142 -7.32 -2.06 16.23
N LEU A 143 -6.52 -3.12 16.12
CA LEU A 143 -7.01 -4.50 16.10
C LEU A 143 -7.66 -4.90 17.44
N ILE A 144 -7.12 -4.43 18.58
CA ILE A 144 -7.74 -4.65 19.91
C ILE A 144 -9.11 -3.97 19.98
N LYS A 145 -9.25 -2.74 19.49
CA LYS A 145 -10.55 -2.04 19.44
C LYS A 145 -11.57 -2.83 18.61
N ILE A 146 -11.19 -3.24 17.42
CA ILE A 146 -12.05 -4.04 16.52
C ILE A 146 -12.52 -5.33 17.20
N LYS A 147 -11.61 -6.03 17.91
CA LYS A 147 -11.96 -7.28 18.63
C LYS A 147 -12.92 -7.04 19.80
N GLY A 148 -12.90 -5.86 20.41
CA GLY A 148 -13.82 -5.49 21.49
C GLY A 148 -15.21 -5.06 21.02
N GLU A 149 -15.38 -4.80 19.71
CA GLU A 149 -16.65 -4.39 19.10
C GLU A 149 -17.44 -5.57 18.48
N ILE A 150 -16.83 -6.77 18.41
CA ILE A 150 -17.45 -8.03 17.95
C ILE A 150 -17.87 -8.88 19.15
#